data_12b5dd9cd254a70d26f21843c4977800
#
_entry.id   12b5dd9cd254a70d26f21843c4977800
#
_cell.length_a   1.000
_cell.length_b   1.000
_cell.length_c   1.000
_cell.angle_alpha   90.00
_cell.angle_beta   90.00
_cell.angle_gamma   90.00
#
_symmetry.space_group_name_H-M   'P 1'
#
loop_
_entity.id
_entity.type
_entity.pdbx_description
1 polymer ?
#
loop_
_entity_poly.entity_id
_entity_poly.type
_entity_poly.pdbx_seq_one_letter_code
_entity_poly.pdbx_strand_id
1 'polypeptide(L)'
;MQRLRRTRGDDRGTAALELALVLPIFLLLVYGGLSFGLAMAAKGSITEAAAEGARSAIGASVIAADNGSQCAAYTRTAQAQAVQALKGLGPASSYAVVTPAAGMIAGGPCVDSATTGVIVTVTVSYPYGTHPTIPKAPGLGLVLPANIVATYSVEVS
;
A
#
# COMPACT_ATOMS: atom_id res chain seq x y z
N MET A 1 25.77 56.21 -42.57
CA MET A 1 25.98 55.29 -41.37
C MET A 1 24.65 54.92 -40.81
N GLN A 2 24.10 53.76 -41.22
CA GLN A 2 22.85 53.19 -40.65
C GLN A 2 23.19 52.44 -39.39
N ARG A 3 22.72 52.91 -38.21
CA ARG A 3 22.75 52.20 -36.96
C ARG A 3 21.69 51.09 -37.02
N LEU A 4 22.15 49.85 -37.13
CA LEU A 4 21.31 48.66 -36.90
C LEU A 4 20.77 48.74 -35.48
N ARG A 5 19.49 49.09 -35.34
CA ARG A 5 18.74 48.91 -34.08
C ARG A 5 18.62 47.42 -33.84
N ARG A 6 19.45 46.88 -32.97
CA ARG A 6 19.31 45.55 -32.39
C ARG A 6 17.97 45.53 -31.64
N THR A 7 17.00 44.86 -32.21
CA THR A 7 15.69 44.70 -31.58
C THR A 7 15.84 43.78 -30.37
N ARG A 8 15.66 44.35 -29.20
CA ARG A 8 15.61 43.68 -27.88
C ARG A 8 14.45 42.67 -27.75
N GLY A 9 13.84 42.24 -28.86
CA GLY A 9 12.69 41.35 -28.91
C GLY A 9 13.06 39.88 -29.04
N ASP A 10 14.25 39.55 -29.54
CA ASP A 10 14.62 38.15 -29.84
C ASP A 10 14.96 37.33 -28.60
N ASP A 11 15.50 37.96 -27.54
CA ASP A 11 15.91 37.24 -26.32
C ASP A 11 14.73 36.70 -25.50
N ARG A 12 13.54 37.32 -25.61
CA ARG A 12 12.32 36.85 -24.93
C ARG A 12 11.70 35.65 -25.62
N GLY A 13 11.85 35.54 -26.94
CA GLY A 13 11.35 34.41 -27.71
C GLY A 13 12.18 33.14 -27.47
N THR A 14 13.51 33.28 -27.40
CA THR A 14 14.42 32.16 -27.13
C THR A 14 14.24 31.61 -25.72
N ALA A 15 14.10 32.43 -24.70
CA ALA A 15 13.81 31.99 -23.32
C ALA A 15 12.46 31.26 -23.19
N ALA A 16 11.44 31.75 -23.91
CA ALA A 16 10.14 31.08 -23.91
C ALA A 16 10.19 29.68 -24.57
N LEU A 17 10.99 29.54 -25.62
CA LEU A 17 11.17 28.27 -26.34
C LEU A 17 11.98 27.26 -25.50
N GLU A 18 13.00 27.74 -24.80
CA GLU A 18 13.79 26.94 -23.86
C GLU A 18 12.93 26.44 -22.71
N LEU A 19 12.12 27.32 -22.10
CA LEU A 19 11.18 26.95 -21.05
C LEU A 19 10.14 25.91 -21.57
N ALA A 20 9.58 26.10 -22.76
CA ALA A 20 8.61 25.21 -23.35
C ALA A 20 9.18 23.78 -23.58
N LEU A 21 10.48 23.68 -23.80
CA LEU A 21 11.15 22.39 -23.99
C LEU A 21 11.51 21.71 -22.66
N VAL A 22 11.91 22.49 -21.65
CA VAL A 22 12.32 21.96 -20.33
C VAL A 22 11.11 21.63 -19.46
N LEU A 23 10.04 22.44 -19.55
CA LEU A 23 8.86 22.32 -18.68
C LEU A 23 8.18 20.93 -18.72
N PRO A 24 7.96 20.28 -19.89
CA PRO A 24 7.38 18.95 -19.93
C PRO A 24 8.21 17.90 -19.21
N ILE A 25 9.53 17.95 -19.35
CA ILE A 25 10.45 17.01 -18.69
C ILE A 25 10.42 17.24 -17.18
N PHE A 26 10.46 18.48 -16.74
CA PHE A 26 10.37 18.85 -15.33
C PHE A 26 9.06 18.39 -14.70
N LEU A 27 7.91 18.62 -15.35
CA LEU A 27 6.60 18.17 -14.88
C LEU A 27 6.52 16.64 -14.80
N LEU A 28 7.10 15.93 -15.75
CA LEU A 28 7.14 14.47 -15.74
C LEU A 28 7.94 13.95 -14.54
N LEU A 29 9.09 14.57 -14.24
CA LEU A 29 9.91 14.19 -13.08
C LEU A 29 9.18 14.47 -11.76
N VAL A 30 8.57 15.64 -11.62
CA VAL A 30 7.82 16.01 -10.40
C VAL A 30 6.62 15.08 -10.21
N TYR A 31 5.84 14.88 -11.26
CA TYR A 31 4.68 14.01 -11.20
C TYR A 31 5.05 12.54 -10.94
N GLY A 32 6.12 12.06 -11.59
CA GLY A 32 6.65 10.71 -11.38
C GLY A 32 7.12 10.49 -9.95
N GLY A 33 7.85 11.46 -9.38
CA GLY A 33 8.30 11.42 -7.99
C GLY A 33 7.14 11.40 -6.99
N LEU A 34 6.14 12.25 -7.18
CA LEU A 34 4.92 12.25 -6.36
C LEU A 34 4.17 10.93 -6.43
N SER A 35 3.98 10.40 -7.65
CA SER A 35 3.26 9.14 -7.87
C SER A 35 3.95 7.97 -7.18
N PHE A 36 5.27 7.90 -7.29
CA PHE A 36 6.08 6.86 -6.63
C PHE A 36 6.04 7.01 -5.11
N GLY A 37 6.17 8.23 -4.59
CA GLY A 37 6.09 8.51 -3.15
C GLY A 37 4.77 8.08 -2.54
N LEU A 38 3.64 8.36 -3.21
CA LEU A 38 2.31 7.93 -2.75
C LEU A 38 2.11 6.40 -2.84
N ALA A 39 2.66 5.76 -3.87
CA ALA A 39 2.63 4.29 -3.95
C ALA A 39 3.43 3.65 -2.80
N MET A 40 4.57 4.22 -2.43
CA MET A 40 5.36 3.76 -1.28
C MET A 40 4.65 4.02 0.05
N ALA A 41 3.99 5.16 0.21
CA ALA A 41 3.18 5.46 1.38
C ALA A 41 2.03 4.46 1.53
N ALA A 42 1.30 4.16 0.44
CA ALA A 42 0.26 3.14 0.44
C ALA A 42 0.81 1.75 0.82
N LYS A 43 1.99 1.38 0.30
CA LYS A 43 2.65 0.12 0.67
C LYS A 43 3.00 0.09 2.17
N GLY A 44 3.49 1.19 2.73
CA GLY A 44 3.75 1.33 4.16
C GLY A 44 2.51 1.05 5.00
N SER A 45 1.40 1.72 4.70
CA SER A 45 0.11 1.54 5.40
C SER A 45 -0.43 0.12 5.31
N ILE A 46 -0.29 -0.54 4.15
CA ILE A 46 -0.72 -1.93 3.95
C ILE A 46 0.15 -2.89 4.75
N THR A 47 1.47 -2.64 4.80
CA THR A 47 2.39 -3.45 5.59
C THR A 47 2.11 -3.31 7.09
N GLU A 48 1.86 -2.10 7.55
CA GLU A 48 1.48 -1.82 8.93
C GLU A 48 0.17 -2.50 9.31
N ALA A 49 -0.85 -2.42 8.44
CA ALA A 49 -2.13 -3.09 8.65
C ALA A 49 -1.99 -4.62 8.74
N ALA A 50 -1.16 -5.24 7.89
CA ALA A 50 -0.89 -6.67 7.96
C ALA A 50 -0.19 -7.04 9.28
N ALA A 51 0.79 -6.25 9.71
CA ALA A 51 1.53 -6.47 10.95
C ALA A 51 0.66 -6.29 12.19
N GLU A 52 -0.15 -5.23 12.23
CA GLU A 52 -1.07 -4.96 13.34
C GLU A 52 -2.14 -6.05 13.45
N GLY A 53 -2.72 -6.45 12.31
CA GLY A 53 -3.66 -7.56 12.26
C GLY A 53 -3.06 -8.85 12.81
N ALA A 54 -1.87 -9.23 12.37
CA ALA A 54 -1.24 -10.45 12.86
C ALA A 54 -0.89 -10.38 14.36
N ARG A 55 -0.35 -9.25 14.83
CA ARG A 55 -0.04 -9.06 16.27
C ARG A 55 -1.26 -9.14 17.15
N SER A 56 -2.41 -8.67 16.70
CA SER A 56 -3.65 -8.71 17.49
C SER A 56 -4.14 -10.14 17.76
N ALA A 57 -3.72 -11.10 16.96
CA ALA A 57 -4.02 -12.51 17.18
C ALA A 57 -3.41 -13.04 18.48
N ILE A 58 -2.28 -12.49 18.95
CA ILE A 58 -1.64 -12.90 20.21
C ILE A 58 -2.59 -12.70 21.40
N GLY A 59 -3.36 -11.60 21.40
CA GLY A 59 -4.35 -11.32 22.45
C GLY A 59 -5.66 -12.10 22.32
N ALA A 60 -5.91 -12.71 21.18
CA ALA A 60 -7.18 -13.38 20.91
C ALA A 60 -7.32 -14.74 21.64
N SER A 61 -6.22 -15.35 22.05
CA SER A 61 -6.21 -16.60 22.83
C SER A 61 -6.99 -16.50 24.16
N VAL A 62 -7.00 -15.31 24.76
CA VAL A 62 -7.71 -15.04 26.02
C VAL A 62 -9.21 -14.92 25.80
N ILE A 63 -9.66 -14.48 24.63
CA ILE A 63 -11.08 -14.22 24.32
C ILE A 63 -11.77 -15.51 23.82
N ALA A 64 -11.03 -16.41 23.22
CA ALA A 64 -11.56 -17.63 22.61
C ALA A 64 -12.02 -18.68 23.63
N ALA A 65 -11.57 -18.58 24.89
CA ALA A 65 -11.96 -19.51 25.93
C ALA A 65 -13.47 -19.53 26.24
N ASP A 66 -14.18 -18.48 25.83
CA ASP A 66 -15.59 -18.29 26.21
C ASP A 66 -16.62 -18.73 25.14
N ASN A 67 -16.30 -18.71 23.83
CA ASN A 67 -17.35 -18.75 22.80
C ASN A 67 -17.01 -19.45 21.47
N GLY A 68 -16.12 -20.39 21.40
CA GLY A 68 -15.93 -21.16 20.15
C GLY A 68 -14.48 -21.46 19.79
N SER A 69 -14.26 -21.79 18.52
CA SER A 69 -13.00 -22.20 17.97
C SER A 69 -11.92 -21.13 18.12
N GLN A 70 -10.81 -21.47 18.75
CA GLN A 70 -9.64 -20.59 18.88
C GLN A 70 -9.12 -20.13 17.51
N CYS A 71 -9.09 -21.02 16.55
CA CYS A 71 -8.66 -20.72 15.19
C CYS A 71 -9.53 -19.64 14.53
N ALA A 72 -10.84 -19.67 14.77
CA ALA A 72 -11.76 -18.66 14.27
C ALA A 72 -11.59 -17.33 15.02
N ALA A 73 -11.28 -17.36 16.33
CA ALA A 73 -11.01 -16.16 17.10
C ALA A 73 -9.75 -15.44 16.60
N TYR A 74 -8.66 -16.15 16.35
CA TYR A 74 -7.42 -15.59 15.78
C TYR A 74 -7.66 -14.87 14.46
N THR A 75 -8.34 -15.53 13.52
CA THR A 75 -8.60 -14.94 12.20
C THR A 75 -9.56 -13.76 12.26
N ARG A 76 -10.61 -13.80 13.07
CA ARG A 76 -11.56 -12.68 13.24
C ARG A 76 -10.90 -11.46 13.86
N THR A 77 -10.12 -11.64 14.93
CA THR A 77 -9.43 -10.54 15.61
C THR A 77 -8.38 -9.93 14.68
N ALA A 78 -7.59 -10.77 14.00
CA ALA A 78 -6.62 -10.32 13.03
C ALA A 78 -7.25 -9.51 11.88
N GLN A 79 -8.40 -9.98 11.35
CA GLN A 79 -9.13 -9.28 10.31
C GLN A 79 -9.68 -7.94 10.79
N ALA A 80 -10.29 -7.90 11.97
CA ALA A 80 -10.88 -6.69 12.51
C ALA A 80 -9.82 -5.59 12.72
N GLN A 81 -8.68 -5.93 13.29
CA GLN A 81 -7.58 -4.97 13.54
C GLN A 81 -6.90 -4.53 12.24
N ALA A 82 -6.63 -5.45 11.30
CA ALA A 82 -6.09 -5.08 10.00
C ALA A 82 -7.01 -4.11 9.24
N VAL A 83 -8.33 -4.34 9.26
CA VAL A 83 -9.32 -3.44 8.64
C VAL A 83 -9.35 -2.07 9.34
N GLN A 84 -9.20 -2.03 10.68
CA GLN A 84 -9.11 -0.76 11.41
C GLN A 84 -7.84 0.01 11.03
N ALA A 85 -6.69 -0.65 10.96
CA ALA A 85 -5.42 -0.04 10.57
C ALA A 85 -5.46 0.51 9.13
N LEU A 86 -6.19 -0.15 8.23
CA LEU A 86 -6.39 0.31 6.84
C LEU A 86 -7.15 1.62 6.72
N LYS A 87 -7.88 2.07 7.76
CA LYS A 87 -8.58 3.37 7.73
C LYS A 87 -7.63 4.54 7.48
N GLY A 88 -6.35 4.40 7.79
CA GLY A 88 -5.31 5.37 7.45
C GLY A 88 -5.14 5.63 5.95
N LEU A 89 -5.53 4.68 5.09
CA LEU A 89 -5.57 4.87 3.63
C LEU A 89 -6.74 5.77 3.15
N GLY A 90 -7.62 6.20 4.05
CA GLY A 90 -8.79 6.99 3.69
C GLY A 90 -9.77 6.21 2.79
N PRO A 91 -10.37 6.86 1.77
CA PRO A 91 -11.34 6.21 0.87
C PRO A 91 -10.79 4.99 0.12
N ALA A 92 -9.47 4.92 -0.08
CA ALA A 92 -8.81 3.79 -0.74
C ALA A 92 -8.90 2.48 0.07
N SER A 93 -9.13 2.57 1.39
CA SER A 93 -9.27 1.40 2.27
C SER A 93 -10.40 0.44 1.86
N SER A 94 -11.45 0.95 1.22
CA SER A 94 -12.60 0.15 0.76
C SER A 94 -12.25 -0.86 -0.33
N TYR A 95 -11.15 -0.67 -1.03
CA TYR A 95 -10.67 -1.57 -2.09
C TYR A 95 -9.60 -2.55 -1.59
N ALA A 96 -9.12 -2.39 -0.37
CA ALA A 96 -8.15 -3.30 0.22
C ALA A 96 -8.84 -4.59 0.69
N VAL A 97 -8.25 -5.73 0.37
CA VAL A 97 -8.73 -7.05 0.78
C VAL A 97 -7.81 -7.60 1.86
N VAL A 98 -8.39 -7.96 3.00
CA VAL A 98 -7.68 -8.57 4.12
C VAL A 98 -8.01 -10.06 4.16
N THR A 99 -7.01 -10.89 4.08
CA THR A 99 -7.14 -12.36 4.11
C THR A 99 -6.31 -12.90 5.28
N PRO A 100 -6.92 -13.09 6.47
CA PRO A 100 -6.26 -13.79 7.57
C PRO A 100 -6.33 -15.30 7.36
N ALA A 101 -5.28 -16.00 7.76
CA ALA A 101 -5.22 -17.45 7.79
C ALA A 101 -4.54 -17.90 9.08
N ALA A 102 -5.05 -18.96 9.69
CA ALA A 102 -4.41 -19.62 10.82
C ALA A 102 -4.02 -21.05 10.43
N GLY A 103 -2.79 -21.45 10.74
CA GLY A 103 -2.25 -22.76 10.46
C GLY A 103 -1.37 -23.26 11.60
N MET A 104 -1.06 -24.55 11.59
CA MET A 104 -0.14 -25.15 12.57
C MET A 104 1.32 -24.88 12.19
N ILE A 105 2.19 -24.70 13.19
CA ILE A 105 3.65 -24.57 12.97
C ILE A 105 4.21 -25.80 12.26
N ALA A 106 3.70 -26.99 12.58
CA ALA A 106 4.09 -28.23 11.93
C ALA A 106 3.55 -28.39 10.49
N GLY A 107 2.78 -27.39 10.01
CA GLY A 107 2.07 -27.43 8.71
C GLY A 107 0.66 -28.01 8.83
N GLY A 108 -0.21 -27.52 7.93
CA GLY A 108 -1.61 -27.94 7.90
C GLY A 108 -2.57 -26.89 8.48
N PRO A 109 -3.89 -27.18 8.44
CA PRO A 109 -4.90 -26.27 8.95
C PRO A 109 -4.84 -26.15 10.48
N CYS A 110 -5.28 -25.01 10.99
CA CYS A 110 -5.39 -24.80 12.43
C CYS A 110 -6.41 -25.75 13.05
N VAL A 111 -6.05 -26.33 14.20
CA VAL A 111 -6.89 -27.22 14.98
C VAL A 111 -7.04 -26.68 16.40
N ASP A 112 -8.27 -26.55 16.91
CA ASP A 112 -8.57 -25.90 18.19
C ASP A 112 -8.03 -26.65 19.42
N SER A 113 -7.73 -27.94 19.29
CA SER A 113 -7.17 -28.76 20.37
C SER A 113 -5.64 -28.87 20.33
N ALA A 114 -4.98 -28.04 19.55
CA ALA A 114 -3.55 -28.13 19.36
C ALA A 114 -2.80 -27.68 20.63
N THR A 115 -1.93 -28.55 21.11
CA THR A 115 -0.91 -28.23 22.11
C THR A 115 0.33 -27.62 21.48
N THR A 116 0.37 -27.56 20.16
CA THR A 116 1.48 -27.01 19.36
C THR A 116 1.10 -25.60 18.91
N GLY A 117 2.07 -24.68 18.87
CA GLY A 117 1.82 -23.28 18.49
C GLY A 117 1.15 -23.13 17.12
N VAL A 118 0.39 -22.06 16.98
CA VAL A 118 -0.35 -21.70 15.76
C VAL A 118 0.33 -20.53 15.09
N ILE A 119 0.47 -20.56 13.77
CA ILE A 119 0.93 -19.41 12.98
C ILE A 119 -0.30 -18.71 12.41
N VAL A 120 -0.44 -17.42 12.73
CA VAL A 120 -1.47 -16.56 12.13
C VAL A 120 -0.78 -15.69 11.08
N THR A 121 -1.25 -15.81 9.85
CA THR A 121 -0.74 -15.05 8.71
C THR A 121 -1.84 -14.12 8.22
N VAL A 122 -1.51 -12.84 8.09
CA VAL A 122 -2.41 -11.82 7.54
C VAL A 122 -1.84 -11.31 6.24
N THR A 123 -2.58 -11.49 5.17
CA THR A 123 -2.25 -10.94 3.86
C THR A 123 -3.21 -9.80 3.54
N VAL A 124 -2.66 -8.64 3.24
CA VAL A 124 -3.42 -7.47 2.78
C VAL A 124 -3.02 -7.18 1.35
N SER A 125 -4.02 -7.11 0.47
CA SER A 125 -3.82 -6.78 -0.94
C SER A 125 -4.63 -5.55 -1.32
N TYR A 126 -4.01 -4.66 -2.11
CA TYR A 126 -4.63 -3.45 -2.63
C TYR A 126 -4.45 -3.36 -4.15
N PRO A 127 -5.54 -3.27 -4.93
CA PRO A 127 -5.48 -3.25 -6.39
C PRO A 127 -5.11 -1.85 -6.90
N TYR A 128 -3.86 -1.43 -6.70
CA TYR A 128 -3.36 -0.10 -7.06
C TYR A 128 -3.50 0.19 -8.57
N GLY A 129 -3.43 -0.84 -9.40
CA GLY A 129 -3.57 -0.70 -10.84
C GLY A 129 -4.95 -0.22 -11.29
N THR A 130 -6.02 -0.57 -10.59
CA THR A 130 -7.40 -0.19 -10.91
C THR A 130 -7.89 0.99 -10.07
N HIS A 131 -7.38 1.14 -8.85
CA HIS A 131 -7.75 2.19 -7.91
C HIS A 131 -6.51 2.96 -7.43
N PRO A 132 -5.81 3.69 -8.32
CA PRO A 132 -4.65 4.47 -7.92
C PRO A 132 -5.10 5.65 -7.05
N THR A 133 -4.27 6.03 -6.08
CA THR A 133 -4.52 7.18 -5.20
C THR A 133 -4.45 8.52 -5.93
N ILE A 134 -3.82 8.55 -7.11
CA ILE A 134 -3.74 9.70 -8.01
C ILE A 134 -4.02 9.28 -9.45
N PRO A 135 -4.55 10.20 -10.29
CA PRO A 135 -4.79 9.94 -11.70
C PRO A 135 -3.52 9.44 -12.40
N LYS A 136 -3.65 8.44 -13.24
CA LYS A 136 -2.52 7.89 -14.02
C LYS A 136 -2.13 8.89 -15.11
N ALA A 137 -0.88 9.36 -15.08
CA ALA A 137 -0.33 10.05 -16.23
C ALA A 137 0.03 9.05 -17.36
N PRO A 138 -0.07 9.47 -18.61
CA PRO A 138 0.34 8.65 -19.75
C PRO A 138 1.79 8.14 -19.58
N GLY A 139 1.99 6.82 -19.69
CA GLY A 139 3.31 6.18 -19.56
C GLY A 139 3.70 5.71 -18.16
N LEU A 140 3.10 6.21 -17.08
CA LEU A 140 3.44 5.79 -15.71
C LEU A 140 2.88 4.41 -15.32
N GLY A 141 1.89 3.90 -16.03
CA GLY A 141 1.33 2.56 -15.79
C GLY A 141 2.32 1.41 -16.01
N LEU A 142 3.46 1.65 -16.66
CA LEU A 142 4.53 0.67 -16.84
C LEU A 142 5.46 0.55 -15.61
N VAL A 143 5.48 1.56 -14.75
CA VAL A 143 6.42 1.63 -13.60
C VAL A 143 5.73 1.32 -12.28
N LEU A 144 4.43 1.54 -12.17
CA LEU A 144 3.67 1.32 -10.95
C LEU A 144 3.13 -0.13 -10.89
N PRO A 145 3.17 -0.78 -9.69
CA PRO A 145 2.66 -2.13 -9.54
C PRO A 145 1.15 -2.19 -9.75
N ALA A 146 0.66 -3.27 -10.36
CA ALA A 146 -0.76 -3.50 -10.53
C ALA A 146 -1.45 -3.75 -9.18
N ASN A 147 -0.79 -4.52 -8.31
CA ASN A 147 -1.25 -4.82 -6.96
C ASN A 147 -0.13 -4.57 -5.96
N ILE A 148 -0.49 -4.03 -4.80
CA ILE A 148 0.40 -3.92 -3.64
C ILE A 148 -0.05 -4.98 -2.65
N VAL A 149 0.85 -5.87 -2.27
CA VAL A 149 0.57 -6.95 -1.33
C VAL A 149 1.56 -6.87 -0.18
N ALA A 150 1.06 -7.06 1.04
CA ALA A 150 1.87 -7.25 2.23
C ALA A 150 1.36 -8.46 2.99
N THR A 151 2.30 -9.27 3.50
CA THR A 151 2.00 -10.45 4.32
C THR A 151 2.83 -10.37 5.58
N TYR A 152 2.20 -10.64 6.71
CA TYR A 152 2.86 -10.71 7.99
C TYR A 152 2.36 -11.95 8.75
N SER A 153 3.28 -12.64 9.44
CA SER A 153 2.97 -13.85 10.19
C SER A 153 3.45 -13.72 11.63
N VAL A 154 2.67 -14.25 12.56
CA VAL A 154 3.01 -14.30 13.98
C VAL A 154 2.71 -15.68 14.52
N GLU A 155 3.57 -16.16 15.42
CA GLU A 155 3.34 -17.38 16.18
C GLU A 155 2.55 -17.05 17.44
N VAL A 156 1.53 -17.87 17.71
CA VAL A 156 0.69 -17.78 18.89
C VAL A 156 0.78 -19.13 19.62
N SER A 157 1.22 -19.10 20.87
CA SER A 157 1.41 -20.28 21.74
C SER A 157 0.49 -20.21 22.97
#